data_fe3f6b68b9e7ef193fc705e94b89515d
#
_entry.id   fe3f6b68b9e7ef193fc705e94b89515d
#
_cell.length_a   1.000
_cell.length_b   1.000
_cell.length_c   1.000
_cell.angle_alpha   90.00
_cell.angle_beta   90.00
_cell.angle_gamma   90.00
#
_symmetry.space_group_name_H-M   'P 1'
#
loop_
_entity.id
_entity.type
_entity.pdbx_description
1 polymer ?
#
loop_
_entity_poly.entity_id
_entity_poly.type
_entity_poly.pdbx_seq_one_letter_code
_entity_poly.pdbx_strand_id
1 'polypeptide(L)'
;MFDNLCDRFENVCNIAGRKFSVNGYEFIGMNYILDHPFGCKDRVVTETHYIPQRQLSPVAGISNAVDYDRIYNWLEYSRTELPHMCDVLKKLPLPDDRQKAVYVMHMPPAGLRLGQLRYQDLDIGSVDIYEFLKEKQPLLSLHGHIHESPDTEKGKWINQIHQTTCI
;
A
#
# COMPACT_ATOMS: atom_id res chain seq x y z
N MET A 1 5.80 -3.55 -18.21
CA MET A 1 5.09 -4.83 -18.52
C MET A 1 3.59 -4.72 -18.20
N PHE A 2 3.17 -4.32 -17.02
CA PHE A 2 1.75 -4.19 -16.64
C PHE A 2 1.00 -3.15 -17.49
N ASP A 3 1.58 -1.98 -17.73
CA ASP A 3 0.96 -0.94 -18.57
C ASP A 3 0.68 -1.46 -19.98
N ASN A 4 1.66 -2.15 -20.60
CA ASN A 4 1.48 -2.74 -21.94
C ASN A 4 0.38 -3.83 -21.98
N LEU A 5 0.04 -4.44 -20.85
CA LEU A 5 -1.07 -5.38 -20.75
C LEU A 5 -2.40 -4.63 -20.67
N CYS A 6 -2.48 -3.61 -19.83
CA CYS A 6 -3.68 -2.76 -19.68
C CYS A 6 -4.03 -2.06 -20.99
N ASP A 7 -3.03 -1.57 -21.74
CA ASP A 7 -3.20 -0.88 -23.02
C ASP A 7 -3.86 -1.73 -24.12
N ARG A 8 -3.98 -3.05 -23.91
CA ARG A 8 -4.68 -3.97 -24.82
C ARG A 8 -6.20 -4.00 -24.61
N PHE A 9 -6.69 -3.38 -23.55
CA PHE A 9 -8.10 -3.43 -23.16
C PHE A 9 -8.62 -2.03 -22.93
N GLU A 10 -9.62 -1.61 -23.69
CA GLU A 10 -10.22 -0.26 -23.63
C GLU A 10 -10.81 0.08 -22.25
N ASN A 11 -11.26 -0.95 -21.50
CA ASN A 11 -11.93 -0.79 -20.20
C ASN A 11 -11.03 -1.08 -19.00
N VAL A 12 -9.72 -1.19 -19.20
CA VAL A 12 -8.74 -1.50 -18.14
C VAL A 12 -7.71 -0.39 -18.04
N CYS A 13 -7.53 0.16 -16.86
CA CYS A 13 -6.55 1.21 -16.59
C CYS A 13 -5.70 0.85 -15.38
N ASN A 14 -4.38 0.93 -15.51
CA ASN A 14 -3.47 0.87 -14.37
C ASN A 14 -3.42 2.25 -13.71
N ILE A 15 -3.94 2.33 -12.48
CA ILE A 15 -3.99 3.58 -11.70
C ILE A 15 -2.82 3.71 -10.70
N ALA A 16 -1.87 2.77 -10.65
CA ALA A 16 -0.74 2.84 -9.72
C ALA A 16 0.10 4.10 -9.93
N GLY A 17 0.13 5.00 -8.95
CA GLY A 17 0.79 6.31 -9.02
C GLY A 17 0.08 7.32 -9.94
N ARG A 18 -1.15 7.07 -10.34
CA ARG A 18 -1.92 7.89 -11.29
C ARG A 18 -3.29 8.28 -10.73
N LYS A 19 -3.87 9.33 -11.32
CA LYS A 19 -5.25 9.76 -11.09
C LYS A 19 -6.10 9.41 -12.31
N PHE A 20 -7.27 8.84 -12.08
CA PHE A 20 -8.26 8.52 -13.12
C PHE A 20 -9.63 9.02 -12.67
N SER A 21 -10.30 9.76 -13.55
CA SER A 21 -11.62 10.34 -13.26
C SER A 21 -12.72 9.57 -13.97
N VAL A 22 -13.76 9.18 -13.24
CA VAL A 22 -14.95 8.53 -13.79
C VAL A 22 -16.20 8.97 -13.02
N ASN A 23 -17.25 9.32 -13.74
CA ASN A 23 -18.53 9.73 -13.18
C ASN A 23 -18.43 10.83 -12.10
N GLY A 24 -17.47 11.75 -12.25
CA GLY A 24 -17.25 12.85 -11.32
C GLY A 24 -16.47 12.49 -10.04
N TYR A 25 -16.00 11.26 -9.89
CA TYR A 25 -15.09 10.83 -8.83
C TYR A 25 -13.68 10.67 -9.37
N GLU A 26 -12.69 10.85 -8.50
CA GLU A 26 -11.26 10.76 -8.83
C GLU A 26 -10.63 9.58 -8.07
N PHE A 27 -10.17 8.58 -8.81
CA PHE A 27 -9.48 7.40 -8.26
C PHE A 27 -7.97 7.61 -8.34
N ILE A 28 -7.27 7.44 -7.21
CA ILE A 28 -5.82 7.62 -7.11
C ILE A 28 -5.23 6.34 -6.53
N GLY A 29 -4.39 5.66 -7.31
CA GLY A 29 -3.85 4.35 -6.95
C GLY A 29 -2.47 4.42 -6.31
N MET A 30 -2.23 3.57 -5.31
CA MET A 30 -0.92 3.35 -4.68
C MET A 30 -0.76 1.86 -4.37
N ASN A 31 0.29 1.22 -4.91
CA ASN A 31 0.52 -0.21 -4.84
C ASN A 31 1.76 -0.62 -4.03
N TYR A 32 2.33 0.29 -3.25
CA TYR A 32 3.43 -0.01 -2.35
C TYR A 32 2.93 -0.56 -1.02
N ILE A 33 3.78 -1.38 -0.39
CA ILE A 33 3.51 -2.05 0.89
C ILE A 33 4.74 -1.97 1.80
N LEU A 34 4.53 -2.16 3.09
CA LEU A 34 5.63 -2.41 4.02
C LEU A 34 6.20 -3.81 3.84
N ASP A 35 7.36 -4.08 4.43
CA ASP A 35 8.01 -5.37 4.30
C ASP A 35 7.13 -6.53 4.78
N HIS A 36 7.30 -7.67 4.13
CA HIS A 36 6.60 -8.91 4.40
C HIS A 36 7.58 -10.10 4.32
N PRO A 37 7.24 -11.28 4.85
CA PRO A 37 8.18 -12.40 4.97
C PRO A 37 8.51 -13.12 3.66
N PHE A 38 7.84 -12.82 2.55
CA PHE A 38 8.00 -13.52 1.27
C PHE A 38 9.16 -12.97 0.44
N GLY A 39 9.66 -13.76 -0.53
CA GLY A 39 10.84 -13.43 -1.30
C GLY A 39 10.69 -12.36 -2.39
N CYS A 40 9.50 -12.16 -2.95
CA CYS A 40 9.27 -11.12 -3.97
C CYS A 40 9.07 -9.76 -3.31
N LYS A 41 9.89 -8.76 -3.66
CA LYS A 41 9.97 -7.47 -2.96
C LYS A 41 9.71 -6.24 -3.85
N ASP A 42 9.08 -6.41 -5.00
CA ASP A 42 8.96 -5.38 -6.03
C ASP A 42 8.32 -4.05 -5.58
N ARG A 43 7.47 -4.09 -4.58
CA ARG A 43 6.71 -2.92 -4.12
C ARG A 43 6.90 -2.63 -2.65
N VAL A 44 7.95 -3.19 -2.06
CA VAL A 44 8.28 -2.97 -0.66
C VAL A 44 8.91 -1.60 -0.46
N VAL A 45 8.47 -0.89 0.56
CA VAL A 45 9.03 0.37 1.05
C VAL A 45 9.25 0.30 2.55
N THR A 46 10.02 1.23 3.07
CA THR A 46 10.23 1.42 4.52
C THR A 46 9.42 2.58 5.06
N GLU A 47 9.29 2.69 6.37
CA GLU A 47 8.78 3.89 7.06
C GLU A 47 9.57 4.17 8.34
N THR A 48 9.37 5.33 8.98
CA THR A 48 10.21 5.84 10.08
C THR A 48 10.36 4.86 11.26
N HIS A 49 9.34 4.08 11.55
CA HIS A 49 9.36 3.08 12.63
C HIS A 49 9.36 1.64 12.08
N TYR A 50 9.92 1.47 10.89
CA TYR A 50 9.98 0.17 10.25
C TYR A 50 10.74 -0.86 11.11
N ILE A 51 10.09 -1.99 11.33
CA ILE A 51 10.68 -3.16 11.97
C ILE A 51 10.87 -4.24 10.89
N PRO A 52 12.12 -4.63 10.57
CA PRO A 52 12.35 -5.67 9.58
C PRO A 52 11.67 -6.99 9.95
N GLN A 53 10.92 -7.53 9.01
CA GLN A 53 10.23 -8.80 9.20
C GLN A 53 11.20 -9.98 9.08
N ARG A 54 10.96 -11.04 9.87
CA ARG A 54 11.67 -12.31 9.69
C ARG A 54 11.35 -12.87 8.31
N GLN A 55 12.37 -13.05 7.49
CA GLN A 55 12.21 -13.57 6.15
C GLN A 55 12.01 -15.09 6.14
N LEU A 56 11.06 -15.57 5.34
CA LEU A 56 10.85 -17.00 5.07
C LEU A 56 11.72 -17.50 3.91
N SER A 57 12.15 -16.58 3.03
CA SER A 57 13.08 -16.88 1.94
C SER A 57 14.50 -16.43 2.30
N PRO A 58 15.54 -17.23 2.02
CA PRO A 58 16.93 -16.82 2.23
C PRO A 58 17.40 -15.75 1.22
N VAL A 59 16.67 -15.56 0.13
CA VAL A 59 16.98 -14.60 -0.93
C VAL A 59 15.72 -13.78 -1.23
N ALA A 60 15.85 -12.47 -1.24
CA ALA A 60 14.85 -11.57 -1.75
C ALA A 60 15.08 -11.28 -3.24
N GLY A 61 14.01 -11.04 -3.98
CA GLY A 61 14.06 -10.70 -5.40
C GLY A 61 13.30 -9.41 -5.70
N ILE A 62 13.92 -8.52 -6.45
CA ILE A 62 13.28 -7.33 -7.01
C ILE A 62 13.34 -7.44 -8.53
N SER A 63 12.17 -7.36 -9.19
CA SER A 63 12.07 -7.45 -10.65
C SER A 63 12.81 -6.30 -11.33
N ASN A 64 13.54 -6.61 -12.39
CA ASN A 64 14.14 -5.67 -13.31
C ASN A 64 13.56 -5.82 -14.72
N ALA A 65 14.15 -5.16 -15.72
CA ALA A 65 13.63 -5.18 -17.09
C ALA A 65 13.67 -6.56 -17.76
N VAL A 66 14.55 -7.46 -17.32
CA VAL A 66 14.84 -8.74 -17.96
C VAL A 66 14.48 -9.94 -17.08
N ASP A 67 14.81 -9.84 -15.77
CA ASP A 67 14.65 -10.91 -14.79
C ASP A 67 14.39 -10.29 -13.40
N TYR A 68 15.16 -10.62 -12.39
CA TYR A 68 15.11 -10.01 -11.07
C TYR A 68 16.51 -9.99 -10.43
N ASP A 69 16.75 -8.96 -9.64
CA ASP A 69 17.95 -8.81 -8.82
C ASP A 69 17.81 -9.63 -7.54
N ARG A 70 18.82 -10.42 -7.21
CA ARG A 70 18.86 -11.28 -6.02
C ARG A 70 19.56 -10.56 -4.89
N ILE A 71 18.86 -10.40 -3.77
CA ILE A 71 19.35 -9.71 -2.58
C ILE A 71 19.49 -10.73 -1.45
N TYR A 72 20.74 -11.05 -1.09
CA TYR A 72 21.06 -12.06 -0.07
C TYR A 72 21.04 -11.48 1.35
N ASN A 73 21.31 -10.20 1.53
CA ASN A 73 21.21 -9.49 2.80
C ASN A 73 20.04 -8.51 2.77
N TRP A 74 18.82 -9.03 2.84
CA TRP A 74 17.60 -8.22 2.81
C TRP A 74 17.54 -7.21 3.96
N LEU A 75 18.00 -7.59 5.16
CA LEU A 75 17.97 -6.72 6.32
C LEU A 75 18.78 -5.42 6.13
N GLU A 76 19.97 -5.52 5.53
CA GLU A 76 20.80 -4.37 5.21
C GLU A 76 20.16 -3.54 4.08
N TYR A 77 19.81 -4.21 2.99
CA TYR A 77 19.16 -3.58 1.83
C TYR A 77 17.90 -2.81 2.22
N SER A 78 17.06 -3.39 3.06
CA SER A 78 15.82 -2.75 3.48
C SER A 78 16.02 -1.48 4.31
N ARG A 79 17.18 -1.31 4.93
CA ARG A 79 17.52 -0.13 5.73
C ARG A 79 18.20 0.99 4.93
N THR A 80 18.86 0.64 3.82
CA THR A 80 19.72 1.59 3.08
C THR A 80 19.17 1.95 1.71
N GLU A 81 18.47 1.03 1.04
CA GLU A 81 18.12 1.16 -0.39
C GLU A 81 16.62 1.34 -0.65
N LEU A 82 15.75 0.93 0.29
CA LEU A 82 14.31 1.05 0.07
C LEU A 82 13.84 2.51 0.12
N PRO A 83 12.93 2.91 -0.78
CA PRO A 83 12.27 4.19 -0.69
C PRO A 83 11.40 4.27 0.58
N HIS A 84 11.19 5.48 1.08
CA HIS A 84 10.27 5.72 2.19
C HIS A 84 8.81 5.83 1.74
N MET A 85 7.89 5.28 2.52
CA MET A 85 6.45 5.36 2.25
C MET A 85 5.99 6.81 2.13
N CYS A 86 6.41 7.70 3.02
CA CYS A 86 6.06 9.12 2.96
C CYS A 86 6.49 9.79 1.66
N ASP A 87 7.63 9.39 1.06
CA ASP A 87 8.10 9.97 -0.19
C ASP A 87 7.35 9.44 -1.42
N VAL A 88 6.86 8.20 -1.34
CA VAL A 88 5.93 7.65 -2.34
C VAL A 88 4.61 8.38 -2.28
N LEU A 89 4.04 8.57 -1.09
CA LEU A 89 2.76 9.27 -0.87
C LEU A 89 2.80 10.73 -1.34
N LYS A 90 3.91 11.45 -1.11
CA LYS A 90 4.12 12.83 -1.60
C LYS A 90 4.09 12.96 -3.13
N LYS A 91 4.43 11.89 -3.85
CA LYS A 91 4.47 11.87 -5.33
C LYS A 91 3.10 11.54 -5.94
N LEU A 92 2.12 11.13 -5.16
CA LEU A 92 0.79 10.84 -5.67
C LEU A 92 0.13 12.13 -6.21
N PRO A 93 -0.60 12.04 -7.33
CA PRO A 93 -1.38 13.16 -7.82
C PRO A 93 -2.42 13.57 -6.78
N LEU A 94 -2.66 14.86 -6.67
CA LEU A 94 -3.69 15.39 -5.78
C LEU A 94 -5.06 15.39 -6.49
N PRO A 95 -6.15 15.15 -5.76
CA PRO A 95 -7.50 15.32 -6.28
C PRO A 95 -7.83 16.81 -6.46
N ASP A 96 -8.69 17.11 -7.42
CA ASP A 96 -9.22 18.46 -7.59
C ASP A 96 -10.28 18.77 -6.51
N ASP A 97 -11.05 17.72 -6.12
CA ASP A 97 -12.02 17.79 -5.03
C ASP A 97 -11.86 16.59 -4.09
N ARG A 98 -11.36 16.85 -2.87
CA ARG A 98 -11.18 15.79 -1.86
C ARG A 98 -12.47 15.04 -1.50
N GLN A 99 -13.64 15.69 -1.62
CA GLN A 99 -14.94 15.08 -1.33
C GLN A 99 -15.43 14.12 -2.43
N LYS A 100 -14.68 14.05 -3.53
CA LYS A 100 -14.88 13.10 -4.64
C LYS A 100 -13.68 12.19 -4.86
N ALA A 101 -12.68 12.29 -3.99
CA ALA A 101 -11.45 11.50 -4.08
C ALA A 101 -11.62 10.12 -3.44
N VAL A 102 -11.20 9.10 -4.17
CA VAL A 102 -11.10 7.71 -3.73
C VAL A 102 -9.66 7.26 -3.87
N TYR A 103 -8.96 7.08 -2.75
CA TYR A 103 -7.64 6.46 -2.79
C TYR A 103 -7.77 4.94 -2.79
N VAL A 104 -7.07 4.29 -3.71
CA VAL A 104 -7.00 2.82 -3.82
C VAL A 104 -5.58 2.41 -3.48
N MET A 105 -5.37 2.03 -2.23
CA MET A 105 -4.06 1.74 -1.66
C MET A 105 -4.00 0.28 -1.24
N HIS A 106 -2.98 -0.47 -1.68
CA HIS A 106 -2.90 -1.89 -1.31
C HIS A 106 -2.67 -2.07 0.20
N MET A 107 -1.76 -1.30 0.80
CA MET A 107 -1.48 -1.35 2.24
C MET A 107 -2.54 -0.59 3.05
N PRO A 108 -3.09 -1.16 4.15
CA PRO A 108 -4.00 -0.44 5.03
C PRO A 108 -3.27 0.57 5.93
N PRO A 109 -3.97 1.61 6.43
CA PRO A 109 -3.46 2.51 7.46
C PRO A 109 -3.36 1.81 8.83
N ALA A 110 -2.37 2.19 9.63
CA ALA A 110 -2.19 1.68 10.99
C ALA A 110 -3.29 2.12 11.96
N GLY A 111 -3.52 1.33 13.01
CA GLY A 111 -4.37 1.70 14.15
C GLY A 111 -5.87 1.59 13.90
N LEU A 112 -6.29 1.24 12.69
CA LEU A 112 -7.71 1.08 12.32
C LEU A 112 -8.21 -0.36 12.39
N ARG A 113 -7.32 -1.31 12.66
CA ARG A 113 -7.58 -2.75 12.66
C ARG A 113 -8.02 -3.29 11.29
N LEU A 114 -7.68 -2.60 10.21
CA LEU A 114 -7.81 -3.07 8.84
C LEU A 114 -6.63 -3.96 8.42
N GLY A 115 -5.54 -3.93 9.20
CA GLY A 115 -4.33 -4.73 9.03
C GLY A 115 -4.10 -5.77 10.14
N GLN A 116 -5.16 -6.26 10.79
CA GLN A 116 -5.08 -7.15 11.93
C GLN A 116 -4.67 -8.56 11.54
N LEU A 117 -3.57 -9.07 12.11
CA LEU A 117 -3.14 -10.46 11.93
C LEU A 117 -3.95 -11.42 12.82
N ARG A 118 -4.24 -12.62 12.28
CA ARG A 118 -5.12 -13.62 12.92
C ARG A 118 -4.56 -14.16 14.24
N TYR A 119 -3.29 -14.48 14.28
CA TYR A 119 -2.67 -15.16 15.41
C TYR A 119 -1.80 -14.26 16.29
N GLN A 120 -1.80 -12.98 16.00
CA GLN A 120 -1.05 -11.97 16.73
C GLN A 120 -1.97 -10.79 17.02
N ASP A 121 -1.92 -10.25 18.23
CA ASP A 121 -2.62 -8.99 18.52
C ASP A 121 -1.83 -7.81 17.94
N LEU A 122 -1.67 -7.84 16.63
CA LEU A 122 -0.85 -6.90 15.88
C LEU A 122 -1.59 -6.41 14.63
N ASP A 123 -1.74 -5.10 14.55
CA ASP A 123 -2.17 -4.36 13.35
C ASP A 123 -0.91 -3.90 12.61
N ILE A 124 -0.68 -4.44 11.42
CA ILE A 124 0.53 -4.17 10.61
C ILE A 124 0.32 -3.09 9.55
N GLY A 125 -0.71 -2.27 9.70
CA GLY A 125 -0.96 -1.13 8.81
C GLY A 125 0.20 -0.11 8.84
N SER A 126 0.24 0.78 7.83
CA SER A 126 1.24 1.85 7.70
C SER A 126 0.84 3.10 8.48
N VAL A 127 1.76 3.61 9.29
CA VAL A 127 1.61 4.89 10.01
C VAL A 127 1.65 6.07 9.02
N ASP A 128 2.51 6.01 8.01
CA ASP A 128 2.62 7.06 6.99
C ASP A 128 1.32 7.18 6.17
N ILE A 129 0.66 6.06 5.84
CA ILE A 129 -0.66 6.07 5.17
C ILE A 129 -1.73 6.67 6.11
N TYR A 130 -1.72 6.32 7.40
CA TYR A 130 -2.65 6.90 8.36
C TYR A 130 -2.53 8.42 8.43
N GLU A 131 -1.31 8.96 8.60
CA GLU A 131 -1.07 10.40 8.67
C GLU A 131 -1.40 11.10 7.33
N PHE A 132 -1.10 10.47 6.20
CA PHE A 132 -1.48 10.96 4.88
C PHE A 132 -3.00 11.10 4.73
N LEU A 133 -3.77 10.06 5.06
CA LEU A 133 -5.23 10.09 4.97
C LEU A 133 -5.84 11.09 5.95
N LYS A 134 -5.28 11.21 7.14
CA LYS A 134 -5.67 12.20 8.15
C LYS A 134 -5.45 13.64 7.69
N GLU A 135 -4.36 13.92 6.97
CA GLU A 135 -4.07 15.22 6.37
C GLU A 135 -4.97 15.51 5.15
N LYS A 136 -5.05 14.57 4.21
CA LYS A 136 -5.73 14.78 2.92
C LYS A 136 -7.26 14.69 3.02
N GLN A 137 -7.78 13.91 3.93
CA GLN A 137 -9.22 13.71 4.18
C GLN A 137 -10.05 13.47 2.91
N PRO A 138 -9.70 12.45 2.10
CA PRO A 138 -10.53 12.07 0.96
C PRO A 138 -11.89 11.54 1.39
N LEU A 139 -12.81 11.39 0.43
CA LEU A 139 -14.10 10.76 0.68
C LEU A 139 -13.94 9.32 1.16
N LEU A 140 -13.10 8.55 0.46
CA LEU A 140 -12.95 7.11 0.65
C LEU A 140 -11.49 6.68 0.46
N SER A 141 -11.07 5.67 1.22
CA SER A 141 -9.83 4.94 0.98
C SER A 141 -10.09 3.44 1.01
N LEU A 142 -9.68 2.74 -0.05
CA LEU A 142 -9.87 1.31 -0.24
C LEU A 142 -8.53 0.60 -0.03
N HIS A 143 -8.54 -0.49 0.75
CA HIS A 143 -7.35 -1.22 1.14
C HIS A 143 -7.50 -2.72 0.94
N GLY A 144 -6.37 -3.44 0.96
CA GLY A 144 -6.30 -4.89 0.88
C GLY A 144 -5.15 -5.43 1.74
N HIS A 145 -4.31 -6.26 1.17
CA HIS A 145 -3.08 -6.82 1.74
C HIS A 145 -3.31 -7.85 2.86
N ILE A 146 -4.04 -7.53 3.90
CA ILE A 146 -4.25 -8.40 5.06
C ILE A 146 -5.63 -9.04 4.97
N HIS A 147 -5.71 -10.14 4.23
CA HIS A 147 -6.97 -10.81 3.86
C HIS A 147 -7.75 -11.36 5.06
N GLU A 148 -7.06 -11.75 6.12
CA GLU A 148 -7.69 -12.29 7.31
C GLU A 148 -8.24 -11.23 8.26
N SER A 149 -7.90 -9.96 8.11
CA SER A 149 -8.29 -8.90 9.05
C SER A 149 -9.80 -8.86 9.33
N PRO A 150 -10.68 -8.90 8.33
CA PRO A 150 -12.12 -8.88 8.55
C PRO A 150 -12.66 -10.07 9.36
N ASP A 151 -11.97 -11.22 9.28
CA ASP A 151 -12.39 -12.48 9.90
C ASP A 151 -11.77 -12.71 11.29
N THR A 152 -10.98 -11.76 11.79
CA THR A 152 -10.38 -11.87 13.12
C THR A 152 -11.29 -11.22 14.18
N GLU A 153 -11.20 -11.70 15.43
CA GLU A 153 -11.99 -11.15 16.55
C GLU A 153 -11.82 -9.64 16.74
N LYS A 154 -10.60 -9.14 16.51
CA LYS A 154 -10.25 -7.73 16.69
C LYS A 154 -10.17 -6.94 15.39
N GLY A 155 -10.21 -7.61 14.26
CA GLY A 155 -10.12 -7.00 12.95
C GLY A 155 -11.41 -6.31 12.53
N LYS A 156 -11.27 -5.46 11.53
CA LYS A 156 -12.40 -4.73 10.93
C LYS A 156 -12.28 -4.75 9.42
N TRP A 157 -13.38 -4.62 8.73
CA TRP A 157 -13.44 -4.40 7.28
C TRP A 157 -13.72 -2.95 6.91
N ILE A 158 -14.13 -2.12 7.90
CA ILE A 158 -14.41 -0.68 7.75
C ILE A 158 -14.05 0.07 9.03
N ASN A 159 -13.45 1.24 8.88
CA ASN A 159 -13.20 2.19 9.96
C ASN A 159 -13.13 3.61 9.39
N GLN A 160 -12.86 4.62 10.21
CA GLN A 160 -12.81 6.02 9.79
C GLN A 160 -11.58 6.74 10.33
N ILE A 161 -11.08 7.69 9.55
CA ILE A 161 -10.13 8.72 9.95
C ILE A 161 -10.82 10.07 9.71
N HIS A 162 -11.26 10.73 10.75
CA HIS A 162 -12.10 11.94 10.64
C HIS A 162 -13.31 11.71 9.71
N GLN A 163 -13.34 12.35 8.54
CA GLN A 163 -14.42 12.22 7.56
C GLN A 163 -14.16 11.15 6.50
N THR A 164 -12.95 10.60 6.46
CA THR A 164 -12.57 9.57 5.49
C THR A 164 -13.03 8.20 5.94
N THR A 165 -13.84 7.53 5.13
CA THR A 165 -14.15 6.11 5.32
C THR A 165 -12.99 5.28 4.77
N CYS A 166 -12.50 4.31 5.54
CA CYS A 166 -11.44 3.37 5.16
C CYS A 166 -12.03 1.94 5.14
N ILE A 167 -11.89 1.24 4.03
CA ILE A 167 -12.41 -0.12 3.79
C ILE A 167 -11.28 -1.02 3.33
#